data_85271f928a5734b29da0079e39bcc9dd
#
_entry.id   85271f928a5734b29da0079e39bcc9dd
#
_cell.length_a   1.000
_cell.length_b   1.000
_cell.length_c   1.000
_cell.angle_alpha   90.00
_cell.angle_beta   90.00
_cell.angle_gamma   90.00
#
_symmetry.space_group_name_H-M   'P 1'
#
loop_
_entity.id
_entity.type
_entity.pdbx_description
1 polymer ?
#
loop_
_entity_poly.entity_id
_entity_poly.type
_entity_poly.pdbx_seq_one_letter_code
_entity_poly.pdbx_strand_id
1 'polypeptide(L)'
;MKQIHKNIILSAGLLFASAGLMAQTDVEKTDTLAQKVNVAFRTVDRADLMGGVSSVNVEELTNKSYSLYSLDNMQSLVGGYNGQLWNMGEALVLVDGVPREANNIRPTEIAQITFLKAAQAVVLYGSRGAKGVILITTKRGCDKDLRVSARANAGINVPKSYPKYLASAEYMTLYNEALRNDGLDPAFSDEQIYNYASGSNPYRYPNINFFSDDYIRKTSQDYNGVAEFSGGGRYANFYTNIGYESSNDLLNFGESKNNRNSRLNIRGNVDLRMNDWISGWVN
;
A
#
# COMPACT_ATOMS: atom_id res chain seq x y z
N MET A 1 -1.69 -18.94 -40.43
CA MET A 1 -1.16 -18.29 -39.23
C MET A 1 -1.90 -17.00 -38.82
N LYS A 2 -2.54 -16.26 -39.72
CA LYS A 2 -3.27 -15.00 -39.33
C LYS A 2 -4.65 -15.18 -38.65
N GLN A 3 -5.27 -16.35 -38.74
CA GLN A 3 -6.60 -16.61 -38.16
C GLN A 3 -6.53 -17.09 -36.72
N ILE A 4 -5.43 -17.67 -36.24
CA ILE A 4 -5.27 -18.18 -34.88
C ILE A 4 -5.11 -17.02 -33.89
N HIS A 5 -4.44 -15.92 -34.27
CA HIS A 5 -4.28 -14.75 -33.40
C HIS A 5 -5.57 -13.97 -33.22
N LYS A 6 -6.51 -13.97 -34.14
CA LYS A 6 -7.80 -13.28 -33.98
C LYS A 6 -8.71 -13.97 -32.96
N ASN A 7 -8.67 -15.29 -32.87
CA ASN A 7 -9.51 -16.03 -31.95
C ASN A 7 -8.99 -16.01 -30.50
N ILE A 8 -7.67 -15.85 -30.30
CA ILE A 8 -7.08 -15.71 -28.96
C ILE A 8 -7.39 -14.33 -28.37
N ILE A 9 -7.41 -13.28 -29.19
CA ILE A 9 -7.77 -11.92 -28.72
C ILE A 9 -9.27 -11.83 -28.42
N LEU A 10 -10.12 -12.53 -29.15
CA LEU A 10 -11.56 -12.54 -28.93
C LEU A 10 -11.94 -13.35 -27.66
N SER A 11 -11.22 -14.44 -27.38
CA SER A 11 -11.46 -15.26 -26.17
C SER A 11 -10.94 -14.61 -24.89
N ALA A 12 -9.84 -13.85 -24.95
CA ALA A 12 -9.36 -13.06 -23.84
C ALA A 12 -10.31 -11.88 -23.49
N GLY A 13 -10.89 -11.24 -24.52
CA GLY A 13 -11.90 -10.17 -24.36
C GLY A 13 -13.21 -10.66 -23.74
N LEU A 14 -13.63 -11.88 -24.01
CA LEU A 14 -14.87 -12.46 -23.46
C LEU A 14 -14.72 -12.95 -22.01
N LEU A 15 -13.53 -13.34 -21.57
CA LEU A 15 -13.24 -13.69 -20.19
C LEU A 15 -13.20 -12.47 -19.25
N PHE A 16 -12.85 -11.28 -19.76
CA PHE A 16 -12.92 -10.03 -18.97
C PHE A 16 -14.33 -9.43 -18.91
N ALA A 17 -15.20 -9.72 -19.87
CA ALA A 17 -16.58 -9.19 -19.86
C ALA A 17 -17.51 -9.94 -18.90
N SER A 18 -17.19 -11.19 -18.52
CA SER A 18 -18.02 -11.97 -17.59
C SER A 18 -17.71 -11.72 -16.11
N ALA A 19 -16.58 -11.11 -15.76
CA ALA A 19 -16.23 -10.74 -14.39
C ALA A 19 -16.91 -9.42 -13.93
N GLY A 20 -17.49 -8.66 -14.84
CA GLY A 20 -18.12 -7.37 -14.55
C GLY A 20 -19.61 -7.41 -14.16
N LEU A 21 -20.26 -8.56 -14.18
CA LEU A 21 -21.73 -8.62 -14.04
C LEU A 21 -22.25 -9.07 -12.67
N MET A 22 -21.37 -9.26 -11.67
CA MET A 22 -21.77 -9.68 -10.32
C MET A 22 -21.66 -8.60 -9.23
N ALA A 23 -21.54 -7.33 -9.61
CA ALA A 23 -21.27 -6.25 -8.66
C ALA A 23 -22.43 -5.27 -8.46
N GLN A 24 -23.70 -5.65 -8.70
CA GLN A 24 -24.76 -4.64 -8.68
C GLN A 24 -25.98 -4.95 -7.78
N THR A 25 -25.86 -5.78 -6.75
CA THR A 25 -27.04 -6.04 -5.90
C THR A 25 -26.87 -5.81 -4.39
N ASP A 26 -25.82 -5.15 -3.90
CA ASP A 26 -25.69 -4.88 -2.46
C ASP A 26 -25.39 -3.41 -2.09
N VAL A 27 -25.95 -2.44 -2.80
CA VAL A 27 -25.75 -1.01 -2.48
C VAL A 27 -26.58 -0.56 -1.26
N GLU A 28 -27.57 -1.31 -0.84
CA GLU A 28 -28.53 -0.88 0.20
C GLU A 28 -28.15 -1.21 1.66
N LYS A 29 -27.04 -1.93 1.90
CA LYS A 29 -26.57 -2.30 3.25
C LYS A 29 -25.36 -1.57 3.78
N THR A 30 -24.78 -0.66 3.00
CA THR A 30 -23.57 0.07 3.36
C THR A 30 -23.80 1.17 4.41
N ASP A 31 -25.02 1.66 4.54
CA ASP A 31 -25.36 2.78 5.43
C ASP A 31 -25.30 2.44 6.93
N THR A 32 -25.56 1.20 7.31
CA THR A 32 -25.61 0.82 8.73
C THR A 32 -24.22 0.66 9.38
N LEU A 33 -23.20 0.26 8.61
CA LEU A 33 -21.83 0.18 9.08
C LEU A 33 -21.16 1.56 9.12
N ALA A 34 -21.59 2.50 8.27
CA ALA A 34 -21.11 3.87 8.27
C ALA A 34 -21.57 4.68 9.50
N GLN A 35 -22.59 4.22 10.21
CA GLN A 35 -23.12 4.90 11.39
C GLN A 35 -22.44 4.52 12.70
N LYS A 36 -21.82 3.33 12.77
CA LYS A 36 -21.17 2.83 13.99
C LYS A 36 -19.65 2.95 13.92
N VAL A 37 -19.06 3.48 14.98
CA VAL A 37 -17.62 3.69 15.11
C VAL A 37 -17.08 2.91 16.28
N ASN A 38 -16.05 2.10 16.04
CA ASN A 38 -15.33 1.40 17.08
C ASN A 38 -14.37 2.37 17.77
N VAL A 39 -14.61 2.60 19.05
CA VAL A 39 -13.83 3.49 19.91
C VAL A 39 -13.34 2.70 21.10
N ALA A 40 -12.06 2.38 21.10
CA ALA A 40 -11.40 1.63 22.17
C ALA A 40 -12.15 0.32 22.53
N PHE A 41 -12.93 0.33 23.59
CA PHE A 41 -13.56 -0.87 24.17
C PHE A 41 -15.03 -1.02 23.79
N ARG A 42 -15.58 -0.14 22.97
CA ARG A 42 -17.00 -0.16 22.60
C ARG A 42 -17.24 0.39 21.20
N THR A 43 -18.39 0.05 20.65
CA THR A 43 -18.91 0.63 19.43
C THR A 43 -19.93 1.72 19.79
N VAL A 44 -19.81 2.89 19.17
CA VAL A 44 -20.64 4.08 19.43
C VAL A 44 -21.26 4.54 18.12
N ASP A 45 -22.45 5.08 18.15
CA ASP A 45 -23.03 5.70 16.98
C ASP A 45 -22.25 6.97 16.60
N ARG A 46 -22.09 7.21 15.31
CA ARG A 46 -21.32 8.36 14.81
C ARG A 46 -21.87 9.70 15.33
N ALA A 47 -23.18 9.78 15.53
CA ALA A 47 -23.83 10.97 16.09
C ALA A 47 -23.44 11.26 17.54
N ASP A 48 -23.06 10.23 18.30
CA ASP A 48 -22.67 10.32 19.69
C ASP A 48 -21.17 10.54 19.89
N LEU A 49 -20.40 10.62 18.81
CA LEU A 49 -18.97 10.87 18.88
C LEU A 49 -18.72 12.33 19.28
N MET A 50 -18.16 12.51 20.44
CA MET A 50 -17.72 13.81 20.93
C MET A 50 -16.22 13.98 20.79
N GLY A 51 -15.79 15.18 20.35
CA GLY A 51 -14.38 15.58 20.35
C GLY A 51 -13.57 15.13 19.14
N GLY A 52 -12.26 15.00 19.31
CA GLY A 52 -11.30 14.76 18.25
C GLY A 52 -11.21 13.31 17.79
N VAL A 53 -12.32 12.71 17.39
CA VAL A 53 -12.37 11.36 16.82
C VAL A 53 -12.71 11.44 15.34
N SER A 54 -11.91 10.77 14.51
CA SER A 54 -12.19 10.61 13.08
C SER A 54 -12.19 9.13 12.75
N SER A 55 -13.13 8.68 11.94
CA SER A 55 -13.21 7.28 11.50
C SER A 55 -13.31 7.19 9.99
N VAL A 56 -12.65 6.20 9.43
CA VAL A 56 -12.64 5.90 8.00
C VAL A 56 -13.06 4.45 7.80
N ASN A 57 -14.09 4.23 7.00
CA ASN A 57 -14.49 2.90 6.56
C ASN A 57 -13.58 2.45 5.42
N VAL A 58 -12.69 1.51 5.68
CA VAL A 58 -11.69 1.06 4.71
C VAL A 58 -12.30 0.14 3.65
N GLU A 59 -13.36 -0.56 3.97
CA GLU A 59 -14.04 -1.43 2.99
C GLU A 59 -14.55 -0.63 1.79
N GLU A 60 -15.11 0.55 2.02
CA GLU A 60 -15.55 1.44 0.96
C GLU A 60 -14.37 1.97 0.13
N LEU A 61 -13.24 2.29 0.77
CA LEU A 61 -12.06 2.80 0.11
C LEU A 61 -11.36 1.75 -0.75
N THR A 62 -11.23 0.53 -0.25
CA THR A 62 -10.57 -0.55 -1.00
C THR A 62 -11.32 -0.95 -2.27
N ASN A 63 -12.59 -0.62 -2.37
CA ASN A 63 -13.36 -0.81 -3.60
C ASN A 63 -13.06 0.25 -4.67
N LYS A 64 -12.48 1.39 -4.29
CA LYS A 64 -12.22 2.54 -5.16
C LYS A 64 -10.74 2.78 -5.46
N SER A 65 -9.84 2.33 -4.59
CA SER A 65 -8.40 2.56 -4.75
C SER A 65 -7.56 1.38 -4.24
N TYR A 66 -6.37 1.25 -4.81
CA TYR A 66 -5.37 0.28 -4.36
C TYR A 66 -4.38 0.96 -3.43
N SER A 67 -4.49 0.68 -2.13
CA SER A 67 -3.48 1.03 -1.16
C SER A 67 -2.68 -0.21 -0.80
N LEU A 68 -1.35 -0.08 -0.72
CA LEU A 68 -0.47 -1.18 -0.33
C LEU A 68 -0.42 -1.33 1.20
N TYR A 69 -0.45 -0.22 1.91
CA TYR A 69 -0.37 -0.16 3.36
C TYR A 69 -1.66 0.37 3.96
N SER A 70 -1.96 -0.06 5.17
CA SER A 70 -3.22 0.25 5.84
C SER A 70 -3.45 1.75 6.09
N LEU A 71 -2.39 2.52 6.25
CA LEU A 71 -2.44 3.97 6.49
C LEU A 71 -2.18 4.82 5.24
N ASP A 72 -1.98 4.19 4.07
CA ASP A 72 -1.83 4.91 2.81
C ASP A 72 -3.09 5.71 2.48
N ASN A 73 -2.87 6.89 1.93
CA ASN A 73 -3.94 7.81 1.51
C ASN A 73 -4.87 8.31 2.63
N MET A 74 -4.62 7.95 3.91
CA MET A 74 -5.40 8.46 5.04
C MET A 74 -5.18 9.96 5.27
N GLN A 75 -4.05 10.51 4.82
CA GLN A 75 -3.70 11.92 4.96
C GLN A 75 -4.74 12.85 4.32
N SER A 76 -5.34 12.43 3.19
CA SER A 76 -6.37 13.22 2.51
C SER A 76 -7.77 13.07 3.11
N LEU A 77 -8.00 12.07 3.95
CA LEU A 77 -9.32 11.71 4.48
C LEU A 77 -9.50 12.12 5.94
N VAL A 78 -8.40 12.26 6.67
CA VAL A 78 -8.42 12.55 8.10
C VAL A 78 -7.77 13.89 8.38
N GLY A 79 -8.57 14.87 8.78
CA GLY A 79 -8.06 16.19 9.17
C GLY A 79 -7.05 16.11 10.31
N GLY A 80 -5.89 16.76 10.16
CA GLY A 80 -4.80 16.75 11.13
C GLY A 80 -3.96 15.48 11.13
N TYR A 81 -4.05 14.64 10.11
CA TYR A 81 -3.19 13.49 9.90
C TYR A 81 -2.35 13.66 8.62
N ASN A 82 -1.03 13.64 8.77
CA ASN A 82 -0.05 13.70 7.67
C ASN A 82 1.05 12.63 7.81
N GLY A 83 0.67 11.45 8.30
CA GLY A 83 1.58 10.42 8.79
C GLY A 83 1.73 10.47 10.31
N GLN A 84 1.48 11.63 10.90
CA GLN A 84 1.44 11.87 12.35
C GLN A 84 0.17 12.64 12.71
N LEU A 85 -0.40 12.38 13.88
CA LEU A 85 -1.56 13.13 14.38
C LEU A 85 -1.09 14.47 14.95
N TRP A 86 -1.54 15.58 14.32
CA TRP A 86 -1.20 16.95 14.71
C TRP A 86 0.31 17.25 14.81
N ASN A 87 1.15 16.54 14.02
CA ASN A 87 2.62 16.65 14.12
C ASN A 87 3.21 16.35 15.50
N MET A 88 2.50 15.61 16.35
CA MET A 88 2.93 15.31 17.70
C MET A 88 3.91 14.14 17.81
N GLY A 89 4.29 13.54 16.69
CA GLY A 89 5.13 12.36 16.60
C GLY A 89 4.33 11.08 16.33
N GLU A 90 4.97 9.93 16.47
CA GLU A 90 4.35 8.64 16.16
C GLU A 90 3.22 8.30 17.11
N ALA A 91 2.03 8.08 16.55
CA ALA A 91 0.85 7.67 17.29
C ALA A 91 0.95 6.20 17.73
N LEU A 92 0.27 5.85 18.80
CA LEU A 92 0.10 4.45 19.21
C LEU A 92 -0.84 3.75 18.25
N VAL A 93 -0.34 2.74 17.51
CA VAL A 93 -1.15 1.93 16.62
C VAL A 93 -1.61 0.66 17.33
N LEU A 94 -2.92 0.43 17.31
CA LEU A 94 -3.55 -0.76 17.88
C LEU A 94 -4.35 -1.50 16.81
N VAL A 95 -4.06 -2.78 16.64
CA VAL A 95 -4.81 -3.68 15.75
C VAL A 95 -5.64 -4.62 16.62
N ASP A 96 -6.95 -4.50 16.52
CA ASP A 96 -7.91 -5.24 17.37
C ASP A 96 -7.59 -5.12 18.88
N GLY A 97 -7.11 -3.94 19.30
CA GLY A 97 -6.75 -3.64 20.68
C GLY A 97 -5.31 -4.00 21.09
N VAL A 98 -4.53 -4.63 20.22
CA VAL A 98 -3.13 -5.04 20.47
C VAL A 98 -2.16 -4.10 19.76
N PRO A 99 -1.12 -3.58 20.46
CA PRO A 99 -0.09 -2.76 19.81
C PRO A 99 0.64 -3.57 18.72
N ARG A 100 0.56 -3.08 17.48
CA ARG A 100 1.20 -3.69 16.31
C ARG A 100 1.54 -2.63 15.26
N GLU A 101 2.49 -2.95 14.38
CA GLU A 101 2.78 -2.14 13.20
C GLU A 101 1.68 -2.24 12.15
N ALA A 102 1.23 -1.08 11.65
CA ALA A 102 0.19 -0.99 10.63
C ALA A 102 0.59 -1.64 9.30
N ASN A 103 1.87 -1.61 8.95
CA ASN A 103 2.39 -2.12 7.67
C ASN A 103 2.25 -3.64 7.50
N ASN A 104 2.00 -4.36 8.58
CA ASN A 104 1.79 -5.80 8.55
C ASN A 104 0.32 -6.19 8.30
N ILE A 105 -0.57 -5.20 8.19
CA ILE A 105 -2.00 -5.41 7.98
C ILE A 105 -2.36 -4.88 6.59
N ARG A 106 -3.01 -5.70 5.79
CA ARG A 106 -3.48 -5.28 4.46
C ARG A 106 -4.75 -4.44 4.58
N PRO A 107 -4.93 -3.42 3.73
CA PRO A 107 -6.18 -2.65 3.70
C PRO A 107 -7.42 -3.53 3.49
N THR A 108 -7.29 -4.60 2.72
CA THR A 108 -8.40 -5.55 2.47
C THR A 108 -8.87 -6.30 3.71
N GLU A 109 -8.02 -6.45 4.72
CA GLU A 109 -8.35 -7.09 6.01
C GLU A 109 -9.05 -6.15 6.98
N ILE A 110 -9.04 -4.84 6.70
CA ILE A 110 -9.49 -3.79 7.61
C ILE A 110 -10.95 -3.45 7.32
N ALA A 111 -11.76 -3.41 8.36
CA ALA A 111 -13.11 -2.89 8.30
C ALA A 111 -13.11 -1.38 8.52
N GLN A 112 -12.43 -0.90 9.57
CA GLN A 112 -12.46 0.49 9.98
C GLN A 112 -11.14 0.93 10.60
N ILE A 113 -10.73 2.18 10.34
CA ILE A 113 -9.65 2.84 11.06
C ILE A 113 -10.24 4.02 11.81
N THR A 114 -9.98 4.10 13.12
CA THR A 114 -10.41 5.19 13.98
C THR A 114 -9.19 5.93 14.53
N PHE A 115 -9.18 7.24 14.36
CA PHE A 115 -8.13 8.14 14.83
C PHE A 115 -8.63 8.88 16.07
N LEU A 116 -8.01 8.61 17.21
CA LEU A 116 -8.25 9.29 18.47
C LEU A 116 -7.18 10.37 18.66
N LYS A 117 -7.63 11.63 18.71
CA LYS A 117 -6.71 12.77 18.76
C LYS A 117 -6.60 13.29 20.18
N ALA A 118 -5.38 13.68 20.56
CA ALA A 118 -5.06 14.39 21.78
C ALA A 118 -5.82 13.90 23.05
N ALA A 119 -6.73 14.68 23.57
CA ALA A 119 -7.38 14.43 24.86
C ALA A 119 -8.12 13.08 24.94
N GLN A 120 -8.84 12.68 23.88
CA GLN A 120 -9.56 11.39 23.85
C GLN A 120 -8.61 10.20 23.90
N ALA A 121 -7.47 10.30 23.22
CA ALA A 121 -6.45 9.28 23.27
C ALA A 121 -5.83 9.13 24.65
N VAL A 122 -5.56 10.25 25.33
CA VAL A 122 -5.00 10.26 26.71
C VAL A 122 -5.99 9.72 27.72
N VAL A 123 -7.27 10.09 27.61
CA VAL A 123 -8.31 9.60 28.54
C VAL A 123 -8.44 8.07 28.49
N LEU A 124 -8.31 7.48 27.29
CA LEU A 124 -8.50 6.04 27.11
C LEU A 124 -7.21 5.22 27.29
N TYR A 125 -6.05 5.77 26.95
CA TYR A 125 -4.78 5.05 26.89
C TYR A 125 -3.66 5.67 27.75
N GLY A 126 -3.99 6.69 28.54
CA GLY A 126 -3.04 7.36 29.42
C GLY A 126 -1.89 8.02 28.66
N SER A 127 -0.72 8.04 29.26
CA SER A 127 0.49 8.65 28.69
C SER A 127 0.91 8.03 27.34
N ARG A 128 0.59 6.76 27.09
CA ARG A 128 0.87 6.10 25.81
C ARG A 128 0.06 6.69 24.66
N GLY A 129 -1.09 7.28 24.95
CA GLY A 129 -1.94 7.96 23.97
C GLY A 129 -1.62 9.43 23.76
N ALA A 130 -0.58 9.98 24.40
CA ALA A 130 -0.27 11.43 24.36
C ALA A 130 -0.04 11.96 22.93
N LYS A 131 0.49 11.14 22.02
CA LYS A 131 0.70 11.48 20.62
C LYS A 131 -0.47 11.11 19.70
N GLY A 132 -1.59 10.69 20.29
CA GLY A 132 -2.74 10.15 19.60
C GLY A 132 -2.71 8.63 19.48
N VAL A 133 -3.84 8.05 19.09
CA VAL A 133 -4.01 6.60 18.93
C VAL A 133 -4.72 6.34 17.62
N ILE A 134 -4.24 5.34 16.89
CA ILE A 134 -4.84 4.83 15.65
C ILE A 134 -5.34 3.43 15.94
N LEU A 135 -6.66 3.25 15.88
CA LEU A 135 -7.31 1.95 16.09
C LEU A 135 -7.63 1.35 14.72
N ILE A 136 -7.03 0.22 14.42
CA ILE A 136 -7.31 -0.58 13.23
C ILE A 136 -8.21 -1.74 13.67
N THR A 137 -9.44 -1.75 13.17
CA THR A 137 -10.39 -2.85 13.40
C THR A 137 -10.41 -3.73 12.16
N THR A 138 -10.11 -5.00 12.32
CA THR A 138 -10.12 -5.96 11.21
C THR A 138 -11.52 -6.51 10.96
N LYS A 139 -11.74 -7.02 9.77
CA LYS A 139 -13.01 -7.64 9.38
C LYS A 139 -13.24 -8.92 10.19
N ARG A 140 -14.50 -9.14 10.58
CA ARG A 140 -14.93 -10.32 11.31
C ARG A 140 -16.06 -11.03 10.58
N GLY A 141 -16.26 -12.30 10.88
CA GLY A 141 -17.42 -13.05 10.43
C GLY A 141 -18.70 -12.55 11.06
N CYS A 142 -19.80 -12.88 10.44
CA CYS A 142 -21.15 -12.65 10.97
C CYS A 142 -21.98 -13.92 10.88
N ASP A 143 -23.07 -13.97 11.65
CA ASP A 143 -24.03 -15.09 11.62
C ASP A 143 -24.82 -15.06 10.32
N LYS A 144 -24.22 -15.57 9.27
CA LYS A 144 -24.75 -15.67 7.89
C LYS A 144 -24.11 -16.83 7.17
N ASP A 145 -24.75 -17.22 6.06
CA ASP A 145 -24.20 -18.19 5.12
C ASP A 145 -22.80 -17.82 4.65
N LEU A 146 -22.05 -18.82 4.20
CA LEU A 146 -20.72 -18.64 3.67
C LEU A 146 -20.73 -17.65 2.51
N ARG A 147 -19.97 -16.58 2.68
CA ARG A 147 -19.69 -15.60 1.63
C ARG A 147 -18.24 -15.74 1.18
N VAL A 148 -18.04 -15.87 -0.12
CA VAL A 148 -16.72 -15.91 -0.75
C VAL A 148 -16.58 -14.69 -1.65
N SER A 149 -15.50 -13.96 -1.47
CA SER A 149 -15.14 -12.82 -2.33
C SER A 149 -13.72 -13.00 -2.82
N ALA A 150 -13.51 -12.84 -4.11
CA ALA A 150 -12.18 -12.91 -4.71
C ALA A 150 -11.93 -11.68 -5.57
N ARG A 151 -10.72 -11.15 -5.49
CA ARG A 151 -10.26 -9.99 -6.28
C ARG A 151 -8.86 -10.27 -6.79
N ALA A 152 -8.63 -9.97 -8.05
CA ALA A 152 -7.31 -10.05 -8.65
C ALA A 152 -7.03 -8.78 -9.48
N ASN A 153 -5.81 -8.29 -9.40
CA ASN A 153 -5.36 -7.11 -10.10
C ASN A 153 -4.00 -7.35 -10.72
N ALA A 154 -3.82 -6.81 -11.90
CA ALA A 154 -2.54 -6.77 -12.59
C ALA A 154 -2.27 -5.33 -13.02
N GLY A 155 -1.10 -4.83 -12.67
CA GLY A 155 -0.64 -3.48 -13.00
C GLY A 155 0.62 -3.51 -13.84
N ILE A 156 0.77 -2.50 -14.69
CA ILE A 156 2.02 -2.22 -15.41
C ILE A 156 2.42 -0.80 -15.06
N ASN A 157 3.56 -0.67 -14.40
CA ASN A 157 4.11 0.62 -14.03
C ASN A 157 5.08 1.09 -15.12
N VAL A 158 4.80 2.25 -15.68
CA VAL A 158 5.63 2.90 -16.69
C VAL A 158 6.21 4.16 -16.09
N PRO A 159 7.54 4.28 -15.95
CA PRO A 159 8.16 5.50 -15.47
C PRO A 159 7.80 6.67 -16.39
N LYS A 160 7.32 7.75 -15.83
CA LYS A 160 6.92 8.94 -16.59
C LYS A 160 8.11 9.64 -17.22
N SER A 161 9.19 9.75 -16.49
CA SER A 161 10.46 10.34 -16.96
C SER A 161 11.61 9.95 -16.02
N TYR A 162 12.80 9.87 -16.56
CA TYR A 162 14.02 9.75 -15.78
C TYR A 162 14.79 11.06 -15.77
N PRO A 163 15.59 11.34 -14.74
CA PRO A 163 16.50 12.46 -14.73
C PRO A 163 17.48 12.33 -15.90
N LYS A 164 17.75 13.44 -16.55
CA LYS A 164 18.80 13.53 -17.56
C LYS A 164 20.05 14.06 -16.87
N TYR A 165 21.07 13.24 -16.82
CA TYR A 165 22.38 13.62 -16.31
C TYR A 165 23.30 14.00 -17.45
N LEU A 166 24.24 14.89 -17.17
CA LEU A 166 25.33 15.24 -18.09
C LEU A 166 26.25 14.03 -18.28
N ALA A 167 26.84 13.93 -19.46
CA ALA A 167 27.93 12.99 -19.68
C ALA A 167 29.16 13.39 -18.82
N SER A 168 30.03 12.43 -18.53
CA SER A 168 31.14 12.63 -17.62
C SER A 168 32.02 13.81 -18.04
N ALA A 169 32.35 13.94 -19.32
CA ALA A 169 33.17 15.06 -19.84
C ALA A 169 32.44 16.41 -19.74
N GLU A 170 31.14 16.46 -20.03
CA GLU A 170 30.31 17.65 -19.88
C GLU A 170 30.26 18.13 -18.43
N TYR A 171 30.04 17.17 -17.51
CA TYR A 171 30.06 17.48 -16.08
C TYR A 171 31.38 18.06 -15.63
N MET A 172 32.52 17.45 -16.03
CA MET A 172 33.84 17.91 -15.66
C MET A 172 34.11 19.31 -16.20
N THR A 173 33.69 19.60 -17.43
CA THR A 173 33.85 20.93 -18.07
C THR A 173 33.06 21.98 -17.30
N LEU A 174 31.80 21.76 -17.02
CA LEU A 174 30.96 22.71 -16.29
C LEU A 174 31.41 22.88 -14.84
N TYR A 175 31.89 21.81 -14.21
CA TYR A 175 32.43 21.87 -12.85
C TYR A 175 33.69 22.74 -12.79
N ASN A 176 34.61 22.57 -13.75
CA ASN A 176 35.79 23.43 -13.88
C ASN A 176 35.41 24.90 -14.17
N GLU A 177 34.38 25.13 -14.98
CA GLU A 177 33.87 26.49 -15.23
C GLU A 177 33.32 27.11 -13.93
N ALA A 178 32.57 26.39 -13.15
CA ALA A 178 32.06 26.84 -11.85
C ALA A 178 33.24 27.23 -10.90
N LEU A 179 34.24 26.36 -10.80
CA LEU A 179 35.42 26.65 -9.98
C LEU A 179 36.17 27.93 -10.44
N ARG A 180 36.34 28.10 -11.76
CA ARG A 180 36.96 29.33 -12.29
C ARG A 180 36.15 30.59 -11.95
N ASN A 181 34.82 30.50 -12.01
CA ASN A 181 33.95 31.61 -11.62
C ASN A 181 34.08 31.98 -10.14
N ASP A 182 34.36 30.99 -9.30
CA ASP A 182 34.60 31.16 -7.87
C ASP A 182 36.07 31.57 -7.55
N GLY A 183 36.91 31.69 -8.59
CA GLY A 183 38.33 32.05 -8.42
C GLY A 183 39.20 30.89 -7.92
N LEU A 184 38.74 29.66 -8.11
CA LEU A 184 39.44 28.45 -7.72
C LEU A 184 40.10 27.76 -8.92
N ASP A 185 41.12 26.95 -8.66
CA ASP A 185 41.78 26.16 -9.69
C ASP A 185 40.85 25.04 -10.22
N PRO A 186 40.96 24.67 -11.52
CA PRO A 186 40.24 23.57 -12.11
C PRO A 186 40.55 22.25 -11.41
N ALA A 187 39.50 21.44 -11.11
CA ALA A 187 39.66 20.14 -10.47
C ALA A 187 40.06 19.04 -11.46
N PHE A 188 39.71 19.19 -12.75
CA PHE A 188 39.95 18.20 -13.79
C PHE A 188 40.87 18.80 -14.87
N SER A 189 41.88 18.02 -15.32
CA SER A 189 42.75 18.45 -16.40
C SER A 189 42.07 18.30 -17.77
N ASP A 190 42.50 19.06 -18.75
CA ASP A 190 41.98 18.98 -20.13
C ASP A 190 42.23 17.59 -20.73
N GLU A 191 43.33 16.91 -20.38
CA GLU A 191 43.62 15.53 -20.77
C GLU A 191 42.62 14.55 -20.20
N GLN A 192 42.24 14.71 -18.93
CA GLN A 192 41.20 13.88 -18.30
C GLN A 192 39.87 14.06 -19.01
N ILE A 193 39.45 15.32 -19.23
CA ILE A 193 38.20 15.64 -19.93
C ILE A 193 38.18 15.01 -21.32
N TYR A 194 39.28 15.15 -22.07
CA TYR A 194 39.41 14.54 -23.38
C TYR A 194 39.31 13.01 -23.36
N ASN A 195 39.95 12.36 -22.39
CA ASN A 195 39.91 10.90 -22.27
C ASN A 195 38.48 10.40 -21.93
N TYR A 196 37.72 11.12 -21.11
CA TYR A 196 36.31 10.79 -20.85
C TYR A 196 35.40 11.07 -22.05
N ALA A 197 35.69 12.15 -22.82
CA ALA A 197 34.93 12.47 -24.02
C ALA A 197 35.16 11.49 -25.16
N SER A 198 36.43 11.06 -25.35
CA SER A 198 36.82 10.18 -26.46
C SER A 198 36.30 8.75 -26.32
N GLY A 199 35.98 8.30 -25.08
CA GLY A 199 35.57 6.91 -24.83
C GLY A 199 36.65 5.87 -25.16
N SER A 200 37.92 6.27 -25.27
CA SER A 200 39.04 5.41 -25.70
C SER A 200 39.27 4.19 -24.79
N ASN A 201 38.95 4.30 -23.52
CA ASN A 201 39.02 3.20 -22.55
C ASN A 201 37.86 3.28 -21.57
N PRO A 202 36.73 2.61 -21.88
CA PRO A 202 35.54 2.66 -21.05
C PRO A 202 35.71 2.14 -19.61
N TYR A 203 36.70 1.31 -19.36
CA TYR A 203 37.01 0.79 -18.02
C TYR A 203 37.75 1.81 -17.17
N ARG A 204 38.63 2.59 -17.76
CA ARG A 204 39.40 3.62 -17.05
C ARG A 204 38.67 4.97 -17.01
N TYR A 205 37.90 5.28 -18.04
CA TYR A 205 37.16 6.53 -18.21
C TYR A 205 35.68 6.24 -18.47
N PRO A 206 34.96 5.75 -17.45
CA PRO A 206 33.58 5.32 -17.64
C PRO A 206 32.65 6.52 -17.86
N ASN A 207 31.74 6.37 -18.83
CA ASN A 207 30.64 7.31 -19.04
C ASN A 207 29.33 6.51 -19.04
N ILE A 208 28.83 6.22 -17.85
CA ILE A 208 27.71 5.31 -17.64
C ILE A 208 26.44 6.09 -17.34
N ASN A 209 25.42 5.87 -18.13
CA ASN A 209 24.07 6.35 -17.81
C ASN A 209 23.27 5.22 -17.15
N PHE A 210 23.14 5.26 -15.83
CA PHE A 210 22.37 4.26 -15.06
C PHE A 210 20.86 4.28 -15.34
N PHE A 211 20.35 5.28 -16.05
CA PHE A 211 18.95 5.35 -16.49
C PHE A 211 18.75 4.90 -17.94
N SER A 212 19.77 4.31 -18.57
CA SER A 212 19.63 3.70 -19.91
C SER A 212 18.90 2.37 -19.85
N ASP A 213 18.42 1.91 -20.99
CA ASP A 213 17.74 0.62 -21.15
C ASP A 213 18.63 -0.59 -20.77
N ASP A 214 19.95 -0.40 -20.70
CA ASP A 214 20.90 -1.43 -20.24
C ASP A 214 20.76 -1.73 -18.75
N TYR A 215 20.39 -0.72 -17.94
CA TYR A 215 20.32 -0.80 -16.50
C TYR A 215 18.89 -0.78 -15.98
N ILE A 216 17.96 -0.18 -16.71
CA ILE A 216 16.57 0.01 -16.27
C ILE A 216 15.60 -0.49 -17.32
N ARG A 217 14.62 -1.27 -16.88
CA ARG A 217 13.50 -1.71 -17.71
C ARG A 217 12.55 -0.56 -17.97
N LYS A 218 11.91 -0.57 -19.12
CA LYS A 218 10.87 0.40 -19.49
C LYS A 218 9.60 0.25 -18.68
N THR A 219 9.37 -0.94 -18.13
CA THR A 219 8.15 -1.25 -17.36
C THR A 219 8.45 -2.21 -16.24
N SER A 220 7.74 -2.08 -15.12
CA SER A 220 7.62 -3.12 -14.10
C SER A 220 6.18 -3.61 -14.00
N GLN A 221 6.00 -4.80 -13.46
CA GLN A 221 4.70 -5.44 -13.33
C GLN A 221 4.41 -5.71 -11.85
N ASP A 222 3.17 -5.49 -11.47
CA ASP A 222 2.66 -5.86 -10.16
C ASP A 222 1.39 -6.69 -10.30
N TYR A 223 1.30 -7.69 -9.43
CA TYR A 223 0.16 -8.59 -9.35
C TYR A 223 -0.31 -8.64 -7.90
N ASN A 224 -1.61 -8.53 -7.70
CA ASN A 224 -2.23 -8.62 -6.39
C ASN A 224 -3.48 -9.48 -6.48
N GLY A 225 -3.55 -10.51 -5.65
CA GLY A 225 -4.72 -11.38 -5.53
C GLY A 225 -5.16 -11.48 -4.07
N VAL A 226 -6.46 -11.42 -3.83
CA VAL A 226 -7.05 -11.55 -2.50
C VAL A 226 -8.27 -12.46 -2.60
N ALA A 227 -8.38 -13.41 -1.69
CA ALA A 227 -9.56 -14.23 -1.48
C ALA A 227 -10.03 -14.09 -0.03
N GLU A 228 -11.30 -13.76 0.16
CA GLU A 228 -11.92 -13.57 1.46
C GLU A 228 -13.05 -14.59 1.63
N PHE A 229 -13.07 -15.23 2.79
CA PHE A 229 -14.09 -16.19 3.20
C PHE A 229 -14.68 -15.70 4.52
N SER A 230 -15.97 -15.53 4.59
CA SER A 230 -16.65 -15.13 5.82
C SER A 230 -17.96 -15.86 5.96
N GLY A 231 -18.33 -16.17 7.18
CA GLY A 231 -19.58 -16.84 7.49
C GLY A 231 -19.66 -17.15 8.95
N GLY A 232 -20.71 -17.85 9.32
CA GLY A 232 -20.87 -18.25 10.69
C GLY A 232 -22.25 -18.78 11.00
N GLY A 233 -22.46 -19.01 12.27
CA GLY A 233 -23.71 -19.50 12.82
C GLY A 233 -23.79 -19.19 14.30
N ARG A 234 -24.72 -19.82 14.96
CA ARG A 234 -25.06 -19.55 16.37
C ARG A 234 -23.85 -19.62 17.32
N TYR A 235 -22.91 -20.53 17.05
CA TYR A 235 -21.80 -20.82 17.98
C TYR A 235 -20.44 -20.26 17.55
N ALA A 236 -20.24 -20.06 16.26
CA ALA A 236 -18.97 -19.58 15.74
C ALA A 236 -19.15 -18.73 14.48
N ASN A 237 -18.46 -17.61 14.41
CA ASN A 237 -18.32 -16.80 13.21
C ASN A 237 -16.85 -16.79 12.80
N PHE A 238 -16.57 -16.82 11.51
CA PHE A 238 -15.21 -16.81 11.01
C PHE A 238 -15.05 -15.83 9.85
N TYR A 239 -13.86 -15.29 9.76
CA TYR A 239 -13.37 -14.51 8.63
C TYR A 239 -11.95 -14.98 8.28
N THR A 240 -11.69 -15.25 7.03
CA THR A 240 -10.37 -15.62 6.54
C THR A 240 -10.04 -14.79 5.32
N ASN A 241 -8.85 -14.22 5.29
CA ASN A 241 -8.29 -13.48 4.16
C ASN A 241 -6.99 -14.13 3.73
N ILE A 242 -6.87 -14.46 2.45
CA ILE A 242 -5.66 -14.97 1.83
C ILE A 242 -5.27 -13.98 0.75
N GLY A 243 -4.11 -13.37 0.89
CA GLY A 243 -3.63 -12.36 -0.03
C GLY A 243 -2.25 -12.70 -0.56
N TYR A 244 -2.07 -12.59 -1.87
CA TYR A 244 -0.79 -12.73 -2.54
C TYR A 244 -0.47 -11.47 -3.33
N GLU A 245 0.75 -11.00 -3.22
CA GLU A 245 1.27 -9.90 -4.00
C GLU A 245 2.61 -10.29 -4.61
N SER A 246 2.87 -9.80 -5.82
CA SER A 246 4.15 -9.98 -6.48
C SER A 246 4.44 -8.77 -7.35
N SER A 247 5.63 -8.18 -7.17
CA SER A 247 6.09 -7.04 -7.96
C SER A 247 7.52 -7.28 -8.45
N ASN A 248 7.80 -6.85 -9.67
CA ASN A 248 9.14 -6.89 -10.23
C ASN A 248 9.81 -5.52 -10.06
N ASP A 249 11.13 -5.53 -9.92
CA ASP A 249 11.96 -4.33 -9.93
C ASP A 249 12.18 -3.80 -11.36
N LEU A 250 12.49 -2.50 -11.44
CA LEU A 250 12.90 -1.85 -12.69
C LEU A 250 14.35 -2.13 -13.06
N LEU A 251 15.19 -2.57 -12.13
CA LEU A 251 16.59 -2.84 -12.39
C LEU A 251 16.78 -4.01 -13.37
N ASN A 252 17.68 -3.83 -14.35
CA ASN A 252 17.90 -4.77 -15.46
C ASN A 252 19.36 -5.23 -15.59
N PHE A 253 20.14 -5.21 -14.52
CA PHE A 253 21.55 -5.61 -14.58
C PHE A 253 21.90 -6.62 -13.48
N GLY A 254 22.89 -7.48 -13.76
CA GLY A 254 23.39 -8.48 -12.83
C GLY A 254 22.27 -9.36 -12.25
N GLU A 255 22.35 -9.67 -10.98
CA GLU A 255 21.33 -10.42 -10.24
C GLU A 255 20.03 -9.63 -10.06
N SER A 256 20.09 -8.29 -10.12
CA SER A 256 18.93 -7.42 -9.89
C SER A 256 17.82 -7.60 -10.93
N LYS A 257 18.16 -8.05 -12.13
CA LYS A 257 17.14 -8.33 -13.17
C LYS A 257 16.16 -9.45 -12.78
N ASN A 258 16.51 -10.28 -11.82
CA ASN A 258 15.68 -11.35 -11.28
C ASN A 258 14.94 -10.95 -10.00
N ASN A 259 15.14 -9.71 -9.52
CA ASN A 259 14.49 -9.22 -8.32
C ASN A 259 12.97 -9.27 -8.49
N ARG A 260 12.37 -10.01 -7.59
CA ARG A 260 10.92 -10.12 -7.44
C ARG A 260 10.60 -10.04 -5.95
N ASN A 261 9.78 -9.11 -5.60
CA ASN A 261 9.19 -9.07 -4.25
C ASN A 261 7.88 -9.85 -4.29
N SER A 262 7.80 -10.91 -3.48
CA SER A 262 6.59 -11.72 -3.36
C SER A 262 6.19 -11.85 -1.90
N ARG A 263 4.91 -11.59 -1.60
CA ARG A 263 4.38 -11.63 -0.25
C ARG A 263 3.08 -12.43 -0.23
N LEU A 264 3.00 -13.41 0.67
CA LEU A 264 1.79 -14.14 0.99
C LEU A 264 1.35 -13.77 2.40
N ASN A 265 0.10 -13.34 2.53
CA ASN A 265 -0.53 -13.05 3.80
C ASN A 265 -1.72 -13.96 4.00
N ILE A 266 -1.84 -14.53 5.19
CA ILE A 266 -3.01 -15.30 5.60
C ILE A 266 -3.45 -14.77 6.96
N ARG A 267 -4.71 -14.39 7.07
CA ARG A 267 -5.35 -13.96 8.30
C ARG A 267 -6.60 -14.79 8.55
N GLY A 268 -6.78 -15.20 9.79
CA GLY A 268 -8.00 -15.85 10.24
C GLY A 268 -8.50 -15.22 11.53
N ASN A 269 -9.74 -14.79 11.56
CA ASN A 269 -10.42 -14.29 12.76
C ASN A 269 -11.60 -15.22 13.06
N VAL A 270 -11.69 -15.70 14.29
CA VAL A 270 -12.77 -16.57 14.73
C VAL A 270 -13.36 -16.03 16.01
N ASP A 271 -14.66 -15.79 16.02
CA ASP A 271 -15.45 -15.43 17.18
C ASP A 271 -16.25 -16.64 17.63
N LEU A 272 -16.06 -17.07 18.87
CA LEU A 272 -16.73 -18.23 19.46
C LEU A 272 -17.74 -17.79 20.50
N ARG A 273 -18.93 -18.35 20.45
CA ARG A 273 -19.96 -18.20 21.47
C ARG A 273 -20.31 -19.58 22.03
N MET A 274 -19.69 -19.92 23.15
CA MET A 274 -19.89 -21.23 23.76
C MET A 274 -21.27 -21.35 24.40
N ASN A 275 -21.69 -20.29 25.11
CA ASN A 275 -23.02 -20.14 25.69
C ASN A 275 -23.31 -18.64 25.92
N ASP A 276 -24.42 -18.30 26.56
CA ASP A 276 -24.83 -16.91 26.80
C ASP A 276 -23.89 -16.16 27.76
N TRP A 277 -22.98 -16.84 28.44
CA TRP A 277 -22.10 -16.31 29.47
C TRP A 277 -20.62 -16.29 29.00
N ILE A 278 -20.26 -17.17 28.08
CA ILE A 278 -18.87 -17.36 27.68
C ILE A 278 -18.75 -17.16 26.17
N SER A 279 -17.98 -16.13 25.80
CA SER A 279 -17.56 -15.88 24.43
C SER A 279 -16.04 -15.67 24.37
N GLY A 280 -15.44 -15.98 23.26
CA GLY A 280 -14.02 -15.79 23.03
C GLY A 280 -13.75 -15.46 21.58
N TRP A 281 -12.56 -14.93 21.30
CA TRP A 281 -12.10 -14.66 19.93
C TRP A 281 -10.64 -15.02 19.76
N VAL A 282 -10.28 -15.38 18.54
CA VAL A 282 -8.91 -15.65 18.11
C VAL A 282 -8.66 -14.87 16.82
N ASN A 283 -7.49 -14.22 16.74
CA ASN A 283 -7.06 -13.43 15.58
C ASN A 283 -5.67 -13.88 15.13
#